data_ba12f71478b070d519bb6f1ff0e8e144
#
_entry.id   ba12f71478b070d519bb6f1ff0e8e144
#
_cell.length_a   1.000
_cell.length_b   1.000
_cell.length_c   1.000
_cell.angle_alpha   90.00
_cell.angle_beta   90.00
_cell.angle_gamma   90.00
#
_symmetry.space_group_name_H-M   'P 1'
#
loop_
_entity.id
_entity.type
_entity.pdbx_description
1 polymer ?
#
loop_
_entity_poly.entity_id
_entity_poly.type
_entity_poly.pdbx_seq_one_letter_code
_entity_poly.pdbx_strand_id
1 'polypeptide(L)'
;VGSEMCIRDRNLPIETGLYAITGANGTGKSTIMTVISKVVRNSAFNVFQPHDYSSNSKITISYDGKENSWTKASRGWSCSSTDIISLKGFYEGSIIHGMRFIDANYDTLLKAERVNNTILTDADSFVSRNLSYILHGNYDFYTNLKRIKNRTLAQLKAFKGIPYFIEGTNGIVNQFCMSAGENMLISLLHMLNVVIVRPAKSEDVRLILIDEIELALHPSAIMRLVDFLQKLATEYNLAI
;
A
#
# COMPACT_ATOMS: atom_id res chain seq x y z
N VAL A 1 -21.39 10.10 25.18
CA VAL A 1 -20.61 11.26 24.78
C VAL A 1 -20.84 11.38 23.29
N GLY A 2 -21.67 12.36 22.88
CA GLY A 2 -22.01 12.59 21.49
C GLY A 2 -20.74 13.06 20.74
N SER A 3 -20.39 12.38 19.66
CA SER A 3 -19.36 12.87 18.75
C SER A 3 -19.92 14.11 18.05
N GLU A 4 -19.47 15.28 18.44
CA GLU A 4 -19.69 16.49 17.66
C GLU A 4 -19.10 16.27 16.28
N MET A 5 -19.88 16.52 15.27
CA MET A 5 -19.47 16.42 13.86
C MET A 5 -18.44 17.53 13.60
N CYS A 6 -17.15 17.18 13.70
CA CYS A 6 -16.09 18.12 13.38
C CYS A 6 -16.00 18.28 11.88
N ILE A 7 -16.42 19.45 11.36
CA ILE A 7 -16.05 19.88 10.00
C ILE A 7 -14.55 20.16 10.03
N ARG A 8 -13.79 19.44 9.22
CA ARG A 8 -12.33 19.62 9.09
C ARG A 8 -11.98 19.74 7.62
N ASP A 9 -11.63 20.96 7.21
CA ASP A 9 -11.09 21.20 5.89
C ASP A 9 -9.57 21.04 5.92
N ARG A 10 -9.04 20.36 4.92
CA ARG A 10 -7.60 20.16 4.73
C ARG A 10 -7.24 20.33 3.26
N ASN A 11 -6.25 21.16 3.00
CA ASN A 11 -5.62 21.27 1.69
C ASN A 11 -4.33 20.46 1.74
N LEU A 12 -4.18 19.53 0.81
CA LEU A 12 -3.01 18.67 0.70
C LEU A 12 -2.42 18.83 -0.69
N PRO A 13 -1.11 19.06 -0.82
CA PRO A 13 -0.47 19.12 -2.12
C PRO A 13 -0.50 17.74 -2.77
N ILE A 14 -0.94 17.68 -4.03
CA ILE A 14 -0.82 16.48 -4.88
C ILE A 14 0.08 16.87 -6.04
N GLU A 15 1.34 17.13 -5.71
CA GLU A 15 2.40 17.46 -6.64
C GLU A 15 3.52 16.43 -6.49
N THR A 16 4.44 16.40 -7.43
CA THR A 16 5.63 15.55 -7.35
C THR A 16 6.41 15.83 -6.08
N GLY A 17 6.60 14.82 -5.24
CA GLY A 17 7.36 14.96 -4.00
C GLY A 17 7.01 13.93 -2.94
N LEU A 18 7.75 13.98 -1.84
CA LEU A 18 7.52 13.18 -0.64
C LEU A 18 6.98 14.08 0.47
N TYR A 19 5.82 13.75 0.99
CA TYR A 19 5.10 14.51 2.01
C TYR A 19 4.89 13.68 3.27
N ALA A 20 4.96 14.31 4.44
CA ALA A 20 4.71 13.63 5.70
C ALA A 20 3.49 14.23 6.43
N ILE A 21 2.54 13.39 6.80
CA ILE A 21 1.43 13.77 7.68
C ILE A 21 1.81 13.37 9.10
N THR A 22 2.10 14.37 9.93
CA THR A 22 2.54 14.17 11.33
C THR A 22 1.49 14.63 12.34
N GLY A 23 1.56 14.09 13.53
CA GLY A 23 0.66 14.47 14.65
C GLY A 23 0.65 13.40 15.74
N ALA A 24 0.15 13.76 16.93
CA ALA A 24 0.01 12.83 18.06
C ALA A 24 -0.91 11.65 17.72
N ASN A 25 -0.84 10.56 18.50
CA ASN A 25 -1.75 9.44 18.34
C ASN A 25 -3.20 9.87 18.59
N GLY A 26 -4.14 9.32 17.86
CA GLY A 26 -5.57 9.66 17.97
C GLY A 26 -6.00 10.98 17.30
N THR A 27 -5.11 11.71 16.61
CA THR A 27 -5.46 12.98 15.93
C THR A 27 -6.13 12.80 14.57
N GLY A 28 -6.40 11.58 14.14
CA GLY A 28 -7.10 11.26 12.89
C GLY A 28 -6.21 11.15 11.65
N LYS A 29 -4.90 10.94 11.79
CA LYS A 29 -3.98 10.74 10.65
C LYS A 29 -4.46 9.63 9.70
N SER A 30 -4.71 8.43 10.23
CA SER A 30 -5.16 7.28 9.43
C SER A 30 -6.56 7.50 8.86
N THR A 31 -7.42 8.29 9.53
CA THR A 31 -8.72 8.71 8.98
C THR A 31 -8.52 9.59 7.74
N ILE A 32 -7.60 10.57 7.80
CA ILE A 32 -7.27 11.44 6.66
C ILE A 32 -6.69 10.58 5.52
N MET A 33 -5.75 9.67 5.81
CA MET A 33 -5.17 8.75 4.83
C MET A 33 -6.24 7.88 4.17
N THR A 34 -7.19 7.37 4.97
CA THR A 34 -8.33 6.60 4.46
C THR A 34 -9.20 7.43 3.53
N VAL A 35 -9.49 8.69 3.90
CA VAL A 35 -10.28 9.61 3.05
C VAL A 35 -9.58 9.87 1.74
N ILE A 36 -8.30 10.25 1.76
CA ILE A 36 -7.51 10.52 0.55
C ILE A 36 -7.42 9.26 -0.31
N SER A 37 -7.26 8.08 0.31
CA SER A 37 -7.12 6.82 -0.43
C SER A 37 -8.34 6.49 -1.30
N LYS A 38 -9.48 7.17 -1.11
CA LYS A 38 -10.67 7.01 -1.94
C LYS A 38 -10.42 7.31 -3.41
N VAL A 39 -9.53 8.24 -3.72
CA VAL A 39 -9.21 8.63 -5.11
C VAL A 39 -8.34 7.59 -5.84
N VAL A 40 -7.67 6.69 -5.11
CA VAL A 40 -6.88 5.57 -5.67
C VAL A 40 -7.52 4.21 -5.42
N ARG A 41 -8.51 4.13 -4.51
CA ARG A 41 -9.16 2.88 -4.10
C ARG A 41 -10.65 3.05 -3.87
N ASN A 42 -11.48 2.54 -4.77
CA ASN A 42 -12.93 2.68 -4.68
C ASN A 42 -13.55 2.14 -3.39
N SER A 43 -12.98 1.10 -2.77
CA SER A 43 -13.48 0.49 -1.54
C SER A 43 -12.91 1.10 -0.25
N ALA A 44 -12.24 2.26 -0.31
CA ALA A 44 -11.57 2.86 0.85
C ALA A 44 -12.49 3.07 2.05
N PHE A 45 -13.68 3.58 1.83
CA PHE A 45 -14.64 3.88 2.91
C PHE A 45 -15.31 2.66 3.54
N ASN A 46 -15.10 1.45 2.99
CA ASN A 46 -15.60 0.23 3.59
C ASN A 46 -14.90 -0.14 4.92
N VAL A 47 -13.77 0.51 5.24
CA VAL A 47 -13.04 0.30 6.48
C VAL A 47 -13.64 1.08 7.66
N PHE A 48 -14.43 2.13 7.39
CA PHE A 48 -15.07 2.89 8.45
C PHE A 48 -16.08 2.04 9.23
N GLN A 49 -15.93 2.03 10.55
CA GLN A 49 -16.79 1.31 11.47
C GLN A 49 -17.98 2.19 11.90
N PRO A 50 -19.08 1.62 12.43
CA PRO A 50 -20.25 2.38 12.83
C PRO A 50 -19.99 3.52 13.85
N HIS A 51 -18.93 3.43 14.63
CA HIS A 51 -18.54 4.47 15.59
C HIS A 51 -17.75 5.62 14.95
N ASP A 52 -17.28 5.47 13.71
CA ASP A 52 -16.52 6.49 12.99
C ASP A 52 -17.41 7.54 12.32
N TYR A 53 -18.71 7.29 12.21
CA TYR A 53 -19.64 8.14 11.49
C TYR A 53 -21.03 8.17 12.11
N SER A 54 -21.80 9.21 11.78
CA SER A 54 -23.24 9.33 12.04
C SER A 54 -24.06 9.15 10.75
N SER A 55 -25.38 9.07 10.87
CA SER A 55 -26.29 8.97 9.71
C SER A 55 -26.18 10.15 8.74
N ASN A 56 -25.69 11.31 9.21
CA ASN A 56 -25.56 12.53 8.42
C ASN A 56 -24.10 12.82 8.01
N SER A 57 -23.20 11.89 8.21
CA SER A 57 -21.80 12.08 7.84
C SER A 57 -21.62 12.26 6.35
N LYS A 58 -20.88 13.30 5.97
CA LYS A 58 -20.53 13.64 4.60
C LYS A 58 -19.02 13.80 4.48
N ILE A 59 -18.47 13.28 3.40
CA ILE A 59 -17.06 13.43 3.03
C ILE A 59 -17.05 14.07 1.63
N THR A 60 -16.33 15.17 1.48
CA THR A 60 -16.17 15.84 0.20
C THR A 60 -14.69 15.86 -0.17
N ILE A 61 -14.38 15.52 -1.41
CA ILE A 61 -13.02 15.60 -1.98
C ILE A 61 -13.12 16.46 -3.23
N SER A 62 -12.29 17.51 -3.30
CA SER A 62 -12.15 18.37 -4.46
C SER A 62 -10.75 18.22 -5.03
N TYR A 63 -10.62 18.03 -6.34
CA TYR A 63 -9.35 17.91 -7.04
C TYR A 63 -9.53 18.35 -8.50
N ASP A 64 -8.63 19.21 -8.98
CA ASP A 64 -8.60 19.69 -10.38
C ASP A 64 -9.96 20.20 -10.88
N GLY A 65 -10.59 21.07 -10.08
CA GLY A 65 -11.91 21.66 -10.40
C GLY A 65 -13.11 20.70 -10.30
N LYS A 66 -12.88 19.41 -9.98
CA LYS A 66 -13.93 18.43 -9.71
C LYS A 66 -14.21 18.32 -8.23
N GLU A 67 -15.47 18.06 -7.88
CA GLU A 67 -15.89 17.80 -6.51
C GLU A 67 -16.75 16.55 -6.43
N ASN A 68 -16.39 15.66 -5.52
CA ASN A 68 -17.21 14.51 -5.18
C ASN A 68 -17.57 14.52 -3.70
N SER A 69 -18.84 14.32 -3.43
CA SER A 69 -19.37 14.20 -2.08
C SER A 69 -19.98 12.82 -1.85
N TRP A 70 -19.53 12.17 -0.80
CA TRP A 70 -20.07 10.90 -0.33
C TRP A 70 -20.87 11.13 0.93
N THR A 71 -22.08 10.61 0.97
CA THR A 71 -22.94 10.60 2.14
C THR A 71 -23.12 9.16 2.63
N LYS A 72 -23.23 9.00 3.95
CA LYS A 72 -23.51 7.70 4.55
C LYS A 72 -24.96 7.31 4.28
N ALA A 73 -25.15 6.16 3.65
CA ALA A 73 -26.45 5.53 3.43
C ALA A 73 -26.54 4.21 4.21
N SER A 74 -27.72 3.60 4.26
CA SER A 74 -27.97 2.35 4.99
C SER A 74 -27.05 1.19 4.59
N ARG A 75 -26.66 1.12 3.31
CA ARG A 75 -25.80 0.05 2.74
C ARG A 75 -24.41 0.52 2.32
N GLY A 76 -23.86 1.56 2.95
CA GLY A 76 -22.51 2.04 2.64
C GLY A 76 -22.44 3.53 2.36
N TRP A 77 -21.44 3.95 1.62
CA TRP A 77 -21.23 5.34 1.22
C TRP A 77 -21.66 5.52 -0.24
N SER A 78 -22.54 6.46 -0.50
CA SER A 78 -23.03 6.79 -1.85
C SER A 78 -22.49 8.15 -2.31
N CYS A 79 -22.05 8.22 -3.56
CA CYS A 79 -21.66 9.47 -4.21
C CYS A 79 -22.79 9.93 -5.13
N SER A 80 -23.10 11.23 -5.11
CA SER A 80 -24.10 11.82 -6.00
C SER A 80 -23.56 12.11 -7.41
N SER A 81 -22.23 12.19 -7.56
CA SER A 81 -21.57 12.44 -8.84
C SER A 81 -21.35 11.15 -9.63
N THR A 82 -21.55 11.22 -10.96
CA THR A 82 -21.19 10.14 -11.90
C THR A 82 -19.74 10.23 -12.37
N ASP A 83 -19.13 11.43 -12.34
CA ASP A 83 -17.72 11.66 -12.67
C ASP A 83 -16.88 11.63 -11.39
N ILE A 84 -16.41 10.43 -11.05
CA ILE A 84 -15.67 10.22 -9.80
C ILE A 84 -14.19 10.51 -10.02
N ILE A 85 -13.62 11.35 -9.14
CA ILE A 85 -12.19 11.61 -9.06
C ILE A 85 -11.46 10.28 -8.83
N SER A 86 -10.59 9.92 -9.78
CA SER A 86 -9.79 8.70 -9.71
C SER A 86 -8.36 8.99 -10.18
N LEU A 87 -7.41 8.78 -9.30
CA LEU A 87 -5.98 8.93 -9.58
C LEU A 87 -5.33 7.56 -9.72
N LYS A 88 -4.26 7.50 -10.51
CA LYS A 88 -3.39 6.33 -10.53
C LYS A 88 -2.57 6.30 -9.25
N GLY A 89 -2.37 5.11 -8.70
CA GLY A 89 -1.60 4.95 -7.47
C GLY A 89 -2.09 3.81 -6.62
N PHE A 90 -1.71 3.83 -5.35
CA PHE A 90 -2.16 2.85 -4.36
C PHE A 90 -2.07 3.42 -2.94
N TYR A 91 -2.73 2.74 -2.02
CA TYR A 91 -2.61 2.94 -0.59
C TYR A 91 -2.02 1.68 0.06
N GLU A 92 -0.96 1.88 0.82
CA GLU A 92 -0.32 0.87 1.66
C GLU A 92 -0.41 1.33 3.11
N GLY A 93 -1.09 0.58 3.97
CA GLY A 93 -1.29 0.96 5.37
C GLY A 93 -1.72 -0.19 6.24
N SER A 94 -1.82 0.05 7.54
CA SER A 94 -2.11 -0.94 8.57
C SER A 94 -3.36 -1.78 8.30
N ILE A 95 -4.40 -1.19 7.72
CA ILE A 95 -5.62 -1.90 7.36
C ILE A 95 -5.37 -2.92 6.25
N ILE A 96 -4.59 -2.55 5.22
CA ILE A 96 -4.19 -3.48 4.16
C ILE A 96 -3.20 -4.50 4.70
N HIS A 97 -2.32 -4.08 5.56
CA HIS A 97 -1.40 -4.95 6.28
C HIS A 97 -2.17 -5.97 7.14
N GLY A 98 -3.19 -5.52 7.90
CA GLY A 98 -4.12 -6.39 8.61
C GLY A 98 -4.87 -7.36 7.70
N MET A 99 -5.30 -6.93 6.51
CA MET A 99 -5.92 -7.81 5.52
C MET A 99 -4.95 -8.83 4.94
N ARG A 100 -3.66 -8.51 4.83
CA ARG A 100 -2.61 -9.46 4.44
C ARG A 100 -2.30 -10.46 5.54
N PHE A 101 -2.32 -10.05 6.81
CA PHE A 101 -2.19 -10.96 7.95
C PHE A 101 -3.39 -11.89 8.10
N ILE A 102 -4.60 -11.46 7.72
CA ILE A 102 -5.76 -12.36 7.64
C ILE A 102 -5.55 -13.41 6.54
N ASP A 103 -4.84 -13.05 5.45
CA ASP A 103 -4.44 -14.01 4.42
C ASP A 103 -3.26 -14.89 4.84
N ALA A 104 -2.48 -14.50 5.83
CA ALA A 104 -1.44 -15.30 6.46
C ALA A 104 -1.99 -16.22 7.57
N ASN A 105 -3.20 -16.74 7.39
CA ASN A 105 -3.72 -17.80 8.23
C ASN A 105 -2.93 -19.11 7.99
N TYR A 106 -3.13 -20.08 8.86
CA TYR A 106 -2.45 -21.37 8.78
C TYR A 106 -2.59 -22.05 7.41
N ASP A 107 -3.76 -21.94 6.77
CA ASP A 107 -3.99 -22.49 5.43
C ASP A 107 -3.12 -21.83 4.36
N THR A 108 -2.89 -20.52 4.46
CA THR A 108 -2.02 -19.79 3.53
C THR A 108 -0.56 -20.19 3.71
N LEU A 109 -0.11 -20.39 4.96
CA LEU A 109 1.22 -20.92 5.24
C LEU A 109 1.40 -22.31 4.64
N LEU A 110 0.47 -23.24 4.87
CA LEU A 110 0.51 -24.58 4.30
C LEU A 110 0.49 -24.58 2.75
N LYS A 111 -0.26 -23.66 2.14
CA LYS A 111 -0.25 -23.49 0.69
C LYS A 111 1.10 -22.99 0.18
N ALA A 112 1.72 -22.06 0.92
CA ALA A 112 3.03 -21.52 0.58
C ALA A 112 4.13 -22.57 0.68
N GLU A 113 4.10 -23.44 1.68
CA GLU A 113 5.03 -24.57 1.83
C GLU A 113 4.95 -25.59 0.66
N ARG A 114 3.77 -25.71 0.03
CA ARG A 114 3.54 -26.62 -1.12
C ARG A 114 3.85 -25.97 -2.47
N VAL A 115 4.39 -24.77 -2.48
CA VAL A 115 4.80 -24.13 -3.75
C VAL A 115 6.06 -24.80 -4.28
N ASN A 116 5.97 -25.27 -5.54
CA ASN A 116 7.08 -25.92 -6.21
C ASN A 116 7.95 -24.87 -6.95
N ASN A 117 9.25 -25.08 -7.00
CA ASN A 117 10.19 -24.25 -7.75
C ASN A 117 9.83 -24.05 -9.21
N THR A 118 9.13 -24.99 -9.85
CA THR A 118 8.72 -24.91 -11.26
C THR A 118 7.80 -23.73 -11.58
N ILE A 119 7.07 -23.22 -10.59
CA ILE A 119 6.19 -22.05 -10.77
C ILE A 119 6.83 -20.74 -10.26
N LEU A 120 8.05 -20.82 -9.72
CA LEU A 120 8.81 -19.67 -9.29
C LEU A 120 9.66 -19.08 -10.42
N THR A 121 9.96 -17.82 -10.29
CA THR A 121 10.92 -17.07 -11.11
C THR A 121 11.66 -16.11 -10.19
N ASP A 122 12.80 -15.60 -10.63
CA ASP A 122 13.51 -14.56 -9.91
C ASP A 122 12.60 -13.34 -9.72
N ALA A 123 12.74 -12.69 -8.58
CA ALA A 123 12.06 -11.42 -8.32
C ALA A 123 12.55 -10.34 -9.29
N ASP A 124 11.72 -9.36 -9.56
CA ASP A 124 12.15 -8.19 -10.31
C ASP A 124 13.34 -7.54 -9.60
N SER A 125 14.37 -7.18 -10.36
CA SER A 125 15.59 -6.57 -9.82
C SER A 125 15.31 -5.29 -9.03
N PHE A 126 14.26 -4.54 -9.43
CA PHE A 126 13.78 -3.39 -8.66
C PHE A 126 13.41 -3.78 -7.23
N VAL A 127 12.70 -4.90 -7.04
CA VAL A 127 12.27 -5.35 -5.71
C VAL A 127 13.46 -5.90 -4.91
N SER A 128 14.22 -6.85 -5.48
CA SER A 128 15.30 -7.52 -4.75
C SER A 128 16.44 -6.56 -4.33
N ARG A 129 16.87 -5.68 -5.24
CA ARG A 129 17.95 -4.74 -4.98
C ARG A 129 17.56 -3.65 -3.98
N ASN A 130 16.35 -3.07 -4.13
CA ASN A 130 15.90 -2.03 -3.20
C ASN A 130 15.54 -2.59 -1.82
N LEU A 131 15.00 -3.81 -1.73
CA LEU A 131 14.83 -4.52 -0.47
C LEU A 131 16.17 -4.70 0.24
N SER A 132 17.19 -5.19 -0.49
CA SER A 132 18.55 -5.36 0.01
C SER A 132 19.13 -4.04 0.53
N TYR A 133 19.04 -2.98 -0.27
CA TYR A 133 19.57 -1.67 0.11
C TYR A 133 18.87 -1.08 1.33
N ILE A 134 17.54 -1.09 1.35
CA ILE A 134 16.77 -0.49 2.44
C ILE A 134 17.06 -1.21 3.76
N LEU A 135 17.05 -2.54 3.78
CA LEU A 135 17.25 -3.29 5.01
C LEU A 135 18.73 -3.38 5.43
N HIS A 136 19.65 -3.61 4.50
CA HIS A 136 21.04 -3.97 4.79
C HIS A 136 22.09 -2.94 4.34
N GLY A 137 21.70 -1.90 3.57
CA GLY A 137 22.62 -0.88 3.06
C GLY A 137 23.51 -1.36 1.90
N ASN A 138 23.26 -2.54 1.35
CA ASN A 138 23.89 -3.08 0.15
C ASN A 138 22.84 -3.59 -0.83
N TYR A 139 23.21 -3.87 -2.08
CA TYR A 139 22.25 -4.24 -3.14
C TYR A 139 22.15 -5.75 -3.39
N ASP A 140 22.94 -6.55 -2.71
CA ASP A 140 23.17 -7.94 -3.11
C ASP A 140 22.76 -8.98 -2.03
N PHE A 141 22.05 -8.55 -0.98
CA PHE A 141 21.64 -9.45 0.10
C PHE A 141 20.54 -10.40 -0.34
N TYR A 142 19.53 -9.93 -1.09
CA TYR A 142 18.38 -10.72 -1.55
C TYR A 142 18.50 -11.14 -3.03
N THR A 143 19.69 -11.58 -3.47
CA THR A 143 19.91 -12.05 -4.86
C THR A 143 19.12 -13.31 -5.19
N ASN A 144 18.76 -14.10 -4.17
CA ASN A 144 17.99 -15.35 -4.25
C ASN A 144 16.49 -15.16 -4.00
N LEU A 145 16.01 -13.89 -4.01
CA LEU A 145 14.58 -13.62 -3.88
C LEU A 145 13.83 -14.07 -5.14
N LYS A 146 12.79 -14.86 -4.95
CA LYS A 146 11.92 -15.37 -6.02
C LYS A 146 10.48 -14.97 -5.78
N ARG A 147 9.65 -15.08 -6.81
CA ARG A 147 8.19 -14.89 -6.73
C ARG A 147 7.45 -15.89 -7.61
N ILE A 148 6.16 -16.08 -7.41
CA ILE A 148 5.35 -16.81 -8.39
C ILE A 148 5.35 -16.01 -9.71
N LYS A 149 5.51 -16.74 -10.83
CA LYS A 149 5.69 -16.17 -12.19
C LYS A 149 4.64 -15.13 -12.55
N ASN A 150 3.37 -15.39 -12.26
CA ASN A 150 2.28 -14.48 -12.60
C ASN A 150 1.07 -14.64 -11.67
N ARG A 151 0.13 -13.68 -11.77
CA ARG A 151 -1.07 -13.64 -10.95
C ARG A 151 -2.00 -14.83 -11.15
N THR A 152 -2.09 -15.35 -12.37
CA THR A 152 -2.94 -16.52 -12.68
C THR A 152 -2.47 -17.76 -11.92
N LEU A 153 -1.17 -18.04 -11.93
CA LEU A 153 -0.58 -19.13 -11.15
C LEU A 153 -0.74 -18.93 -9.63
N ALA A 154 -0.60 -17.68 -9.14
CA ALA A 154 -0.86 -17.38 -7.73
C ALA A 154 -2.32 -17.66 -7.35
N GLN A 155 -3.27 -17.23 -8.17
CA GLN A 155 -4.70 -17.48 -7.97
C GLN A 155 -5.07 -18.97 -8.03
N LEU A 156 -4.47 -19.75 -8.94
CA LEU A 156 -4.63 -21.21 -9.00
C LEU A 156 -4.14 -21.90 -7.72
N LYS A 157 -3.20 -21.29 -7.00
CA LYS A 157 -2.74 -21.73 -5.68
C LYS A 157 -3.50 -21.06 -4.53
N ALA A 158 -4.60 -20.36 -4.84
CA ALA A 158 -5.45 -19.66 -3.89
C ALA A 158 -4.76 -18.55 -3.10
N PHE A 159 -3.77 -17.88 -3.71
CA PHE A 159 -3.20 -16.64 -3.19
C PHE A 159 -3.95 -15.42 -3.76
N LYS A 160 -4.21 -14.43 -2.95
CA LYS A 160 -4.83 -13.16 -3.40
C LYS A 160 -3.85 -12.24 -4.13
N GLY A 161 -2.56 -12.31 -3.79
CA GLY A 161 -1.45 -11.58 -4.40
C GLY A 161 -0.40 -12.52 -4.98
N ILE A 162 0.72 -11.98 -5.43
CA ILE A 162 1.90 -12.73 -5.84
C ILE A 162 2.84 -12.83 -4.65
N PRO A 163 2.94 -13.99 -3.97
CA PRO A 163 3.84 -14.15 -2.85
C PRO A 163 5.29 -14.27 -3.31
N TYR A 164 6.20 -13.88 -2.42
CA TYR A 164 7.64 -13.95 -2.59
C TYR A 164 8.25 -15.05 -1.73
N PHE A 165 9.44 -15.49 -2.12
CA PHE A 165 10.15 -16.61 -1.52
C PHE A 165 11.65 -16.33 -1.50
N ILE A 166 12.36 -16.75 -0.47
CA ILE A 166 13.82 -16.75 -0.44
C ILE A 166 14.28 -18.19 -0.58
N GLU A 167 15.11 -18.44 -1.58
CA GLU A 167 15.76 -19.74 -1.75
C GLU A 167 17.01 -19.79 -0.87
N GLY A 168 17.00 -20.66 0.14
CA GLY A 168 18.09 -20.88 1.06
C GLY A 168 18.70 -22.26 0.92
N THR A 169 19.79 -22.52 1.63
CA THR A 169 20.50 -23.83 1.64
C THR A 169 19.63 -24.99 2.14
N ASN A 170 18.69 -24.70 3.03
CA ASN A 170 17.82 -25.69 3.67
C ASN A 170 16.39 -25.71 3.10
N GLY A 171 16.14 -25.04 1.97
CA GLY A 171 14.82 -25.00 1.34
C GLY A 171 14.36 -23.58 1.04
N ILE A 172 13.06 -23.43 0.81
CA ILE A 172 12.43 -22.18 0.43
C ILE A 172 11.70 -21.59 1.63
N VAL A 173 12.01 -20.34 1.98
CA VAL A 173 11.28 -19.55 2.98
C VAL A 173 10.25 -18.68 2.27
N ASN A 174 8.98 -18.84 2.61
CA ASN A 174 7.93 -18.02 2.03
C ASN A 174 7.80 -16.65 2.73
N GLN A 175 7.25 -15.66 2.03
CA GLN A 175 7.09 -14.28 2.50
C GLN A 175 6.40 -14.18 3.88
N PHE A 176 5.46 -15.06 4.18
CA PHE A 176 4.69 -15.02 5.42
C PHE A 176 5.48 -15.51 6.65
N CYS A 177 6.62 -16.17 6.42
CA CYS A 177 7.56 -16.59 7.45
C CYS A 177 8.74 -15.61 7.60
N MET A 178 8.82 -14.58 6.79
CA MET A 178 9.84 -13.53 6.89
C MET A 178 9.51 -12.56 8.02
N SER A 179 10.45 -11.69 8.39
CA SER A 179 10.19 -10.62 9.36
C SER A 179 9.09 -9.67 8.88
N ALA A 180 8.44 -8.98 9.82
CA ALA A 180 7.41 -7.99 9.49
C ALA A 180 7.93 -6.89 8.55
N GLY A 181 9.18 -6.44 8.76
CA GLY A 181 9.84 -5.45 7.91
C GLY A 181 10.08 -5.94 6.49
N GLU A 182 10.59 -7.16 6.31
CA GLU A 182 10.76 -7.77 4.99
C GLU A 182 9.42 -7.91 4.26
N ASN A 183 8.43 -8.46 4.94
CA ASN A 183 7.10 -8.69 4.35
C ASN A 183 6.45 -7.37 3.90
N MET A 184 6.51 -6.34 4.74
CA MET A 184 5.97 -5.01 4.42
C MET A 184 6.71 -4.38 3.24
N LEU A 185 8.03 -4.36 3.26
CA LEU A 185 8.84 -3.76 2.19
C LEU A 185 8.71 -4.51 0.87
N ILE A 186 8.69 -5.83 0.86
CA ILE A 186 8.43 -6.61 -0.36
C ILE A 186 7.10 -6.18 -0.99
N SER A 187 6.08 -6.04 -0.17
CA SER A 187 4.76 -5.64 -0.64
C SER A 187 4.75 -4.21 -1.18
N LEU A 188 5.36 -3.27 -0.47
CA LEU A 188 5.49 -1.87 -0.90
C LEU A 188 6.29 -1.79 -2.23
N LEU A 189 7.45 -2.42 -2.30
CA LEU A 189 8.31 -2.41 -3.47
C LEU A 189 7.65 -3.09 -4.67
N HIS A 190 6.91 -4.17 -4.45
CA HIS A 190 6.10 -4.80 -5.51
C HIS A 190 5.07 -3.83 -6.09
N MET A 191 4.32 -3.12 -5.24
CA MET A 191 3.31 -2.17 -5.68
C MET A 191 3.93 -0.95 -6.37
N LEU A 192 5.04 -0.43 -5.86
CA LEU A 192 5.81 0.64 -6.50
C LEU A 192 6.27 0.20 -7.90
N ASN A 193 6.87 -0.99 -8.03
CA ASN A 193 7.28 -1.53 -9.32
C ASN A 193 6.11 -1.62 -10.32
N VAL A 194 4.95 -2.11 -9.87
CA VAL A 194 3.74 -2.18 -10.71
C VAL A 194 3.29 -0.81 -11.18
N VAL A 195 3.34 0.21 -10.31
CA VAL A 195 2.94 1.58 -10.66
C VAL A 195 3.93 2.23 -11.62
N ILE A 196 5.23 2.02 -11.40
CA ILE A 196 6.30 2.61 -12.22
C ILE A 196 6.33 2.02 -13.64
N VAL A 197 6.21 0.68 -13.76
CA VAL A 197 6.26 -0.01 -15.05
C VAL A 197 5.02 0.25 -15.92
N ARG A 198 3.90 0.61 -15.32
CA ARG A 198 2.69 0.94 -16.09
C ARG A 198 2.87 2.25 -16.85
N PRO A 199 2.67 2.28 -18.17
CA PRO A 199 2.74 3.52 -18.91
C PRO A 199 1.72 4.52 -18.36
N ALA A 200 2.19 5.70 -18.00
CA ALA A 200 1.34 6.84 -17.70
C ALA A 200 1.44 7.83 -18.86
N LYS A 201 0.40 8.61 -19.07
CA LYS A 201 0.56 9.86 -19.82
C LYS A 201 1.56 10.70 -19.02
N SER A 202 2.50 11.34 -19.68
CA SER A 202 3.65 12.01 -19.06
C SER A 202 3.31 13.09 -18.02
N GLU A 203 2.08 13.54 -17.98
CA GLU A 203 1.60 14.65 -17.12
C GLU A 203 0.82 14.19 -15.88
N ASP A 204 0.41 12.92 -15.79
CA ASP A 204 -0.41 12.42 -14.68
C ASP A 204 0.47 12.16 -13.45
N VAL A 205 0.33 12.95 -12.39
CA VAL A 205 0.88 12.64 -11.06
C VAL A 205 0.21 11.36 -10.54
N ARG A 206 1.01 10.47 -9.97
CA ARG A 206 0.54 9.22 -9.36
C ARG A 206 0.61 9.35 -7.85
N LEU A 207 -0.50 9.08 -7.18
CA LEU A 207 -0.60 9.22 -5.73
C LEU A 207 -0.28 7.91 -5.02
N ILE A 208 0.74 7.92 -4.20
CA ILE A 208 1.14 6.80 -3.34
C ILE A 208 0.90 7.20 -1.89
N LEU A 209 0.15 6.42 -1.17
CA LEU A 209 -0.15 6.67 0.24
C LEU A 209 0.43 5.53 1.08
N ILE A 210 1.26 5.88 2.06
CA ILE A 210 1.94 4.91 2.94
C ILE A 210 1.64 5.30 4.39
N ASP A 211 1.04 4.38 5.16
CA ASP A 211 0.68 4.60 6.56
C ASP A 211 1.45 3.62 7.47
N GLU A 212 1.87 4.11 8.64
CA GLU A 212 2.52 3.31 9.69
C GLU A 212 3.79 2.55 9.26
N ILE A 213 4.57 3.13 8.33
CA ILE A 213 5.77 2.49 7.78
C ILE A 213 6.87 2.28 8.84
N GLU A 214 6.83 3.07 9.90
CA GLU A 214 7.81 3.04 10.99
C GLU A 214 7.66 1.83 11.93
N LEU A 215 6.51 1.17 11.96
CA LEU A 215 6.21 0.15 12.97
C LEU A 215 7.04 -1.14 12.84
N ALA A 216 7.55 -1.42 11.64
CA ALA A 216 8.21 -2.69 11.34
C ALA A 216 9.68 -2.54 10.95
N LEU A 217 10.23 -1.33 10.92
CA LEU A 217 11.56 -1.05 10.41
C LEU A 217 12.49 -0.46 11.48
N HIS A 218 13.76 -0.87 11.41
CA HIS A 218 14.82 -0.22 12.17
C HIS A 218 15.05 1.24 11.68
N PRO A 219 15.41 2.21 12.55
CA PRO A 219 15.61 3.61 12.15
C PRO A 219 16.52 3.81 10.93
N SER A 220 17.60 3.05 10.83
CA SER A 220 18.51 3.13 9.67
C SER A 220 17.86 2.66 8.36
N ALA A 221 16.94 1.71 8.42
CA ALA A 221 16.16 1.28 7.27
C ALA A 221 15.12 2.32 6.88
N ILE A 222 14.48 2.98 7.85
CA ILE A 222 13.55 4.10 7.61
C ILE A 222 14.27 5.23 6.88
N MET A 223 15.46 5.64 7.33
CA MET A 223 16.23 6.69 6.65
C MET A 223 16.52 6.33 5.18
N ARG A 224 17.03 5.12 4.93
CA ARG A 224 17.29 4.66 3.54
C ARG A 224 16.02 4.58 2.70
N LEU A 225 14.89 4.19 3.31
CA LEU A 225 13.60 4.15 2.63
C LEU A 225 13.11 5.56 2.27
N VAL A 226 13.23 6.54 3.18
CA VAL A 226 12.86 7.94 2.90
C VAL A 226 13.70 8.50 1.75
N ASP A 227 15.01 8.32 1.79
CA ASP A 227 15.91 8.74 0.70
C ASP A 227 15.56 8.07 -0.64
N PHE A 228 15.22 6.78 -0.60
CA PHE A 228 14.78 6.03 -1.76
C PHE A 228 13.46 6.57 -2.32
N LEU A 229 12.45 6.78 -1.46
CA LEU A 229 11.14 7.30 -1.88
C LEU A 229 11.22 8.72 -2.44
N GLN A 230 12.07 9.59 -1.87
CA GLN A 230 12.28 10.95 -2.36
C GLN A 230 12.87 10.97 -3.77
N LYS A 231 13.88 10.13 -4.03
CA LYS A 231 14.46 9.96 -5.37
C LYS A 231 13.42 9.43 -6.35
N LEU A 232 12.68 8.41 -5.95
CA LEU A 232 11.66 7.78 -6.77
C LEU A 232 10.52 8.75 -7.12
N ALA A 233 10.09 9.58 -6.16
CA ALA A 233 9.06 10.59 -6.37
C ALA A 233 9.45 11.53 -7.53
N THR A 234 10.68 12.03 -7.51
CA THR A 234 11.19 12.95 -8.55
C THR A 234 11.37 12.23 -9.90
N GLU A 235 11.91 11.01 -9.90
CA GLU A 235 12.22 10.27 -11.13
C GLU A 235 10.96 9.83 -11.89
N TYR A 236 9.88 9.49 -11.18
CA TYR A 236 8.67 8.90 -11.76
C TYR A 236 7.41 9.77 -11.63
N ASN A 237 7.54 11.04 -11.28
CA ASN A 237 6.42 11.97 -11.09
C ASN A 237 5.37 11.42 -10.10
N LEU A 238 5.82 11.10 -8.88
CA LEU A 238 4.97 10.56 -7.83
C LEU A 238 4.73 11.61 -6.74
N ALA A 239 3.50 11.68 -6.23
CA ALA A 239 3.15 12.26 -4.94
C ALA A 239 3.09 11.12 -3.91
N ILE A 240 3.98 11.13 -2.92
CA ILE A 240 4.10 10.08 -1.91
C ILE A 240 3.82 10.67 -0.53
#